data_2fc6f0d29395f5fd0fe39f34b8fc3535
#
_entry.id   2fc6f0d29395f5fd0fe39f34b8fc3535
#
_cell.length_a   1.000
_cell.length_b   1.000
_cell.length_c   1.000
_cell.angle_alpha   90.00
_cell.angle_beta   90.00
_cell.angle_gamma   90.00
#
_symmetry.space_group_name_H-M   'P 1'
#
loop_
_entity.id
_entity.type
_entity.pdbx_description
1 polymer ?
#
loop_
_entity_poly.entity_id
_entity_poly.type
_entity_poly.pdbx_seq_one_letter_code
_entity_poly.pdbx_strand_id
1 'polypeptide(L)'
;ITNLNGGKSFSHTMQVDATYPFFQGFSVTAAYRLNDVRTTFGGTLREKPLTSRYKALLTASYKTALDLWQFDATLQINGGGRMPEPYTLGDGSLSWQRRFNAYPQLSAQVTRWFRHWSIYVGGENLTNFKQKTPIIAASDPWSERFDPTMVWGPVHGWMLYAGVRINFGKL
;
A
#
# COMPACT_ATOMS: atom_id res chain seq x y z
N ILE A 1 15.24 -9.94 20.23
CA ILE A 1 15.78 -10.71 19.09
C ILE A 1 15.65 -12.17 19.46
N THR A 2 14.81 -12.93 18.77
CA THR A 2 14.66 -14.37 18.98
C THR A 2 15.33 -15.11 17.84
N ASN A 3 16.19 -16.07 18.17
CA ASN A 3 16.76 -16.98 17.17
C ASN A 3 15.70 -17.96 16.70
N LEU A 4 15.81 -18.42 15.45
CA LEU A 4 14.89 -19.43 14.90
C LEU A 4 14.99 -20.80 15.59
N ASN A 5 16.05 -21.05 16.38
CA ASN A 5 16.28 -22.29 17.16
C ASN A 5 15.96 -23.55 16.33
N GLY A 6 16.52 -23.66 15.13
CA GLY A 6 16.23 -24.75 14.21
C GLY A 6 14.90 -24.61 13.44
N GLY A 7 14.12 -23.55 13.68
CA GLY A 7 12.90 -23.26 12.94
C GLY A 7 13.17 -22.80 11.49
N LYS A 8 12.11 -22.76 10.68
CA LYS A 8 12.16 -22.39 9.28
C LYS A 8 11.64 -20.95 9.09
N SER A 9 12.22 -20.24 8.13
CA SER A 9 11.70 -18.99 7.61
C SER A 9 11.79 -18.98 6.09
N PHE A 10 10.72 -18.59 5.41
CA PHE A 10 10.71 -18.49 3.96
C PHE A 10 9.81 -17.35 3.48
N SER A 11 10.05 -16.91 2.26
CA SER A 11 9.23 -15.93 1.56
C SER A 11 9.05 -16.40 0.12
N HIS A 12 7.80 -16.62 -0.27
CA HIS A 12 7.42 -16.88 -1.65
C HIS A 12 6.60 -15.70 -2.15
N THR A 13 7.03 -15.12 -3.28
CA THR A 13 6.30 -14.05 -3.96
C THR A 13 6.07 -14.46 -5.40
N MET A 14 4.80 -14.38 -5.82
CA MET A 14 4.40 -14.57 -7.22
C MET A 14 3.72 -13.29 -7.69
N GLN A 15 4.07 -12.82 -8.87
CA GLN A 15 3.44 -11.66 -9.50
C GLN A 15 3.09 -11.99 -10.95
N VAL A 16 1.92 -11.54 -11.35
CA VAL A 16 1.48 -11.54 -12.74
C VAL A 16 0.98 -10.13 -13.05
N ASP A 17 1.37 -9.60 -14.19
CA ASP A 17 0.88 -8.34 -14.71
C ASP A 17 0.60 -8.44 -16.21
N ALA A 18 -0.37 -7.66 -16.66
CA ALA A 18 -0.75 -7.55 -18.05
C ALA A 18 -1.17 -6.12 -18.36
N THR A 19 -0.75 -5.64 -19.53
CA THR A 19 -1.16 -4.34 -20.07
C THR A 19 -1.88 -4.56 -21.38
N TYR A 20 -3.05 -3.94 -21.53
CA TYR A 20 -3.85 -4.01 -22.74
C TYR A 20 -4.19 -2.62 -23.27
N PRO A 21 -3.79 -2.29 -24.50
CA PRO A 21 -4.22 -1.07 -25.19
C PRO A 21 -5.61 -1.28 -25.79
N PHE A 22 -6.63 -0.62 -25.26
CA PHE A 22 -8.01 -0.74 -25.76
C PHE A 22 -8.24 0.03 -27.05
N PHE A 23 -7.71 1.22 -27.13
CA PHE A 23 -7.75 2.09 -28.31
C PHE A 23 -6.61 3.11 -28.24
N GLN A 24 -6.43 3.87 -29.31
CA GLN A 24 -5.33 4.84 -29.38
C GLN A 24 -5.38 5.83 -28.21
N GLY A 25 -4.29 5.88 -27.47
CA GLY A 25 -4.14 6.73 -26.28
C GLY A 25 -4.68 6.14 -24.99
N PHE A 26 -5.44 5.03 -24.99
CA PHE A 26 -5.98 4.43 -23.77
C PHE A 26 -5.45 3.03 -23.54
N SER A 27 -4.86 2.83 -22.36
CA SER A 27 -4.37 1.53 -21.91
C SER A 27 -4.76 1.25 -20.45
N VAL A 28 -4.90 -0.02 -20.15
CA VAL A 28 -5.13 -0.50 -18.79
C VAL A 28 -4.07 -1.54 -18.44
N THR A 29 -3.47 -1.39 -17.28
CA THR A 29 -2.55 -2.35 -16.70
C THR A 29 -3.20 -2.96 -15.47
N ALA A 30 -3.27 -4.28 -15.41
CA ALA A 30 -3.68 -5.02 -14.24
C ALA A 30 -2.49 -5.83 -13.71
N ALA A 31 -2.26 -5.79 -12.41
CA ALA A 31 -1.23 -6.58 -11.75
C ALA A 31 -1.78 -7.22 -10.48
N TYR A 32 -1.34 -8.45 -10.22
CA TYR A 32 -1.67 -9.18 -9.01
C TYR A 32 -0.43 -9.84 -8.43
N ARG A 33 -0.21 -9.61 -7.13
CA ARG A 33 0.91 -10.19 -6.38
C ARG A 33 0.39 -10.99 -5.20
N LEU A 34 0.89 -12.20 -5.06
CA LEU A 34 0.73 -13.04 -3.87
C LEU A 34 2.03 -13.03 -3.06
N ASN A 35 1.90 -12.97 -1.73
CA ASN A 35 3.02 -13.08 -0.79
C ASN A 35 2.68 -14.15 0.25
N ASP A 36 3.48 -15.19 0.35
CA ASP A 36 3.47 -16.14 1.46
C ASP A 36 4.80 -16.02 2.22
N VAL A 37 4.77 -15.24 3.30
CA VAL A 37 5.93 -14.98 4.15
C VAL A 37 5.67 -15.60 5.51
N ARG A 38 6.47 -16.59 5.88
CA ARG A 38 6.33 -17.30 7.15
C ARG A 38 7.65 -17.38 7.90
N THR A 39 7.53 -17.35 9.20
CA THR A 39 8.67 -17.55 10.10
C THR A 39 8.24 -18.32 11.35
N THR A 40 9.17 -19.00 11.96
CA THR A 40 8.90 -19.75 13.19
C THR A 40 8.91 -18.82 14.40
N PHE A 41 7.78 -18.79 15.12
CA PHE A 41 7.63 -18.10 16.38
C PHE A 41 7.23 -19.11 17.45
N GLY A 42 8.02 -19.24 18.53
CA GLY A 42 7.75 -20.17 19.61
C GLY A 42 7.58 -21.62 19.14
N GLY A 43 8.44 -22.07 18.21
CA GLY A 43 8.40 -23.42 17.66
C GLY A 43 7.32 -23.67 16.59
N THR A 44 6.45 -22.69 16.32
CA THR A 44 5.37 -22.84 15.33
C THR A 44 5.60 -21.94 14.11
N LEU A 45 5.50 -22.51 12.91
CA LEU A 45 5.59 -21.78 11.65
C LEU A 45 4.31 -20.96 11.42
N ARG A 46 4.43 -19.63 11.39
CA ARG A 46 3.29 -18.70 11.27
C ARG A 46 3.56 -17.63 10.22
N GLU A 47 2.49 -17.03 9.69
CA GLU A 47 2.58 -15.86 8.81
C GLU A 47 3.34 -14.72 9.50
N LYS A 48 4.24 -14.04 8.79
CA LYS A 48 4.93 -12.86 9.29
C LYS A 48 3.90 -11.76 9.57
N PRO A 49 3.89 -11.16 10.77
CA PRO A 49 2.98 -10.07 11.08
C PRO A 49 3.18 -8.84 10.18
N LEU A 50 2.15 -8.01 10.07
CA LEU A 50 2.12 -6.73 9.35
C LEU A 50 2.49 -6.83 7.87
N THR A 51 2.33 -8.02 7.29
CA THR A 51 2.59 -8.29 5.87
C THR A 51 1.30 -8.62 5.15
N SER A 52 0.97 -7.86 4.10
CA SER A 52 -0.19 -8.15 3.24
C SER A 52 0.02 -9.46 2.46
N ARG A 53 -0.99 -10.32 2.44
CA ARG A 53 -0.95 -11.61 1.72
C ARG A 53 -1.01 -11.44 0.21
N TYR A 54 -1.65 -10.39 -0.27
CA TYR A 54 -1.75 -10.08 -1.69
C TYR A 54 -1.82 -8.57 -1.92
N LYS A 55 -1.50 -8.18 -3.15
CA LYS A 55 -1.77 -6.84 -3.66
C LYS A 55 -2.34 -6.96 -5.07
N ALA A 56 -3.39 -6.21 -5.34
CA ALA A 56 -3.93 -6.04 -6.68
C ALA A 56 -3.80 -4.58 -7.09
N LEU A 57 -3.52 -4.34 -8.36
CA LEU A 57 -3.34 -3.02 -8.93
C LEU A 57 -4.05 -2.96 -10.28
N LEU A 58 -4.79 -1.89 -10.50
CA LEU A 58 -5.39 -1.57 -11.78
C LEU A 58 -5.04 -0.13 -12.11
N THR A 59 -4.31 0.09 -13.20
CA THR A 59 -3.95 1.42 -13.69
C THR A 59 -4.60 1.65 -15.02
N ALA A 60 -5.34 2.74 -15.15
CA ALA A 60 -5.87 3.25 -16.42
C ALA A 60 -5.10 4.51 -16.80
N SER A 61 -4.62 4.57 -18.03
CA SER A 61 -3.92 5.72 -18.58
C SER A 61 -4.54 6.14 -19.91
N TYR A 62 -4.86 7.41 -20.03
CA TYR A 62 -5.41 7.97 -21.27
C TYR A 62 -4.63 9.21 -21.68
N LYS A 63 -4.15 9.20 -22.92
CA LYS A 63 -3.54 10.34 -23.60
C LYS A 63 -4.43 10.83 -24.73
N THR A 64 -4.72 12.11 -24.75
CA THR A 64 -5.48 12.72 -25.84
C THR A 64 -4.67 12.76 -27.13
N ALA A 65 -5.34 13.00 -28.26
CA ALA A 65 -4.68 13.28 -29.54
C ALA A 65 -3.62 14.39 -29.38
N LEU A 66 -2.49 14.24 -30.06
CA LEU A 66 -1.32 15.14 -29.99
C LEU A 66 -0.63 15.13 -28.59
N ASP A 67 -0.90 14.14 -27.74
CA ASP A 67 -0.30 13.99 -26.40
C ASP A 67 -0.40 15.24 -25.50
N LEU A 68 -1.42 16.08 -25.72
CA LEU A 68 -1.56 17.35 -24.99
C LEU A 68 -2.00 17.16 -23.55
N TRP A 69 -2.88 16.19 -23.29
CA TRP A 69 -3.36 15.84 -21.96
C TRP A 69 -3.14 14.36 -21.69
N GLN A 70 -2.78 14.07 -20.45
CA GLN A 70 -2.70 12.71 -19.94
C GLN A 70 -3.47 12.61 -18.64
N PHE A 71 -4.28 11.56 -18.53
CA PHE A 71 -5.07 11.21 -17.35
C PHE A 71 -4.62 9.83 -16.89
N ASP A 72 -4.18 9.74 -15.66
CA ASP A 72 -3.75 8.49 -15.05
C ASP A 72 -4.57 8.25 -13.80
N ALA A 73 -5.06 7.04 -13.60
CA ALA A 73 -5.74 6.61 -12.39
C ALA A 73 -5.27 5.22 -12.00
N THR A 74 -4.93 5.04 -10.73
CA THR A 74 -4.46 3.76 -10.19
C THR A 74 -5.28 3.39 -8.97
N LEU A 75 -5.98 2.27 -9.04
CA LEU A 75 -6.62 1.62 -7.91
C LEU A 75 -5.71 0.50 -7.41
N GLN A 76 -5.27 0.60 -6.16
CA GLN A 76 -4.50 -0.44 -5.48
C GLN A 76 -5.35 -1.04 -4.36
N ILE A 77 -5.44 -2.37 -4.30
CA ILE A 77 -6.03 -3.10 -3.18
C ILE A 77 -4.89 -3.79 -2.43
N ASN A 78 -4.70 -3.40 -1.18
CA ASN A 78 -3.76 -4.05 -0.28
C ASN A 78 -4.52 -5.11 0.52
N GLY A 79 -4.11 -6.36 0.40
CA GLY A 79 -4.72 -7.48 1.09
C GLY A 79 -4.52 -7.42 2.59
N GLY A 80 -5.39 -8.06 3.32
CA GLY A 80 -5.25 -8.23 4.75
C GLY A 80 -4.06 -9.13 5.12
N GLY A 81 -3.71 -9.12 6.40
CA GLY A 81 -2.61 -9.91 6.93
C GLY A 81 -2.77 -10.19 8.42
N ARG A 82 -1.79 -10.88 8.99
CA ARG A 82 -1.74 -11.17 10.41
C ARG A 82 -1.22 -9.95 11.19
N MET A 83 -1.81 -9.71 12.35
CA MET A 83 -1.28 -8.80 13.37
C MET A 83 -0.32 -9.57 14.31
N PRO A 84 0.57 -8.88 15.02
CA PRO A 84 1.27 -9.49 16.17
C PRO A 84 0.29 -10.12 17.15
N GLU A 85 0.76 -11.02 17.99
CA GLU A 85 -0.11 -11.71 18.97
C GLU A 85 -0.66 -10.69 19.97
N PRO A 86 -2.00 -10.52 20.08
CA PRO A 86 -2.58 -9.61 21.04
C PRO A 86 -2.48 -10.18 22.46
N TYR A 87 -2.39 -9.32 23.46
CA TYR A 87 -2.54 -9.71 24.86
C TYR A 87 -4.00 -9.49 25.32
N THR A 88 -4.39 -10.22 26.34
CA THR A 88 -5.72 -10.10 26.94
C THR A 88 -5.74 -8.94 27.92
N LEU A 89 -6.75 -8.09 27.82
CA LEU A 89 -7.02 -7.00 28.76
C LEU A 89 -7.70 -7.52 30.02
N GLY A 90 -7.79 -6.69 31.06
CA GLY A 90 -8.39 -7.06 32.33
C GLY A 90 -9.90 -7.39 32.26
N ASP A 91 -10.59 -6.95 31.22
CA ASP A 91 -11.99 -7.25 30.92
C ASP A 91 -12.18 -8.52 30.06
N GLY A 92 -11.10 -9.23 29.75
CA GLY A 92 -11.11 -10.44 28.92
C GLY A 92 -11.10 -10.16 27.41
N SER A 93 -11.16 -8.91 26.95
CA SER A 93 -11.05 -8.54 25.54
C SER A 93 -9.59 -8.60 25.05
N LEU A 94 -9.41 -8.64 23.72
CA LEU A 94 -8.09 -8.56 23.11
C LEU A 94 -7.67 -7.10 22.90
N SER A 95 -6.39 -6.81 23.13
CA SER A 95 -5.80 -5.48 22.94
C SER A 95 -5.91 -4.95 21.52
N TRP A 96 -5.93 -5.84 20.50
CA TRP A 96 -6.21 -5.55 19.10
C TRP A 96 -6.69 -6.78 18.35
N GLN A 97 -7.14 -6.59 17.12
CA GLN A 97 -7.59 -7.69 16.27
C GLN A 97 -6.41 -8.56 15.83
N ARG A 98 -6.62 -9.87 15.69
CA ARG A 98 -5.58 -10.81 15.24
C ARG A 98 -5.19 -10.64 13.77
N ARG A 99 -6.04 -9.99 12.98
CA ARG A 99 -5.82 -9.73 11.55
C ARG A 99 -6.29 -8.33 11.20
N PHE A 100 -5.57 -7.69 10.26
CA PHE A 100 -6.06 -6.47 9.60
C PHE A 100 -6.75 -6.81 8.28
N ASN A 101 -7.72 -5.99 7.91
CA ASN A 101 -8.51 -6.16 6.71
C ASN A 101 -7.81 -5.61 5.47
N ALA A 102 -8.25 -6.07 4.30
CA ALA A 102 -7.85 -5.45 3.04
C ALA A 102 -8.42 -4.03 2.94
N TYR A 103 -7.67 -3.16 2.23
CA TYR A 103 -8.09 -1.78 2.01
C TYR A 103 -7.71 -1.30 0.62
N PRO A 104 -8.56 -0.45 -0.01
CA PRO A 104 -8.28 0.18 -1.29
C PRO A 104 -7.55 1.51 -1.11
N GLN A 105 -6.71 1.85 -2.08
CA GLN A 105 -6.13 3.16 -2.28
C GLN A 105 -6.32 3.58 -3.73
N LEU A 106 -6.87 4.76 -3.96
CA LEU A 106 -7.01 5.35 -5.29
C LEU A 106 -6.05 6.53 -5.40
N SER A 107 -5.31 6.57 -6.51
CA SER A 107 -4.49 7.72 -6.90
C SER A 107 -4.88 8.16 -8.30
N ALA A 108 -4.87 9.44 -8.56
CA ALA A 108 -5.15 9.97 -9.88
C ALA A 108 -4.29 11.20 -10.17
N GLN A 109 -3.93 11.39 -11.43
CA GLN A 109 -3.14 12.52 -11.89
C GLN A 109 -3.63 12.99 -13.27
N VAL A 110 -3.65 14.29 -13.46
CA VAL A 110 -3.86 14.92 -14.76
C VAL A 110 -2.59 15.69 -15.09
N THR A 111 -2.09 15.50 -16.31
CA THR A 111 -0.89 16.18 -16.81
C THR A 111 -1.23 16.92 -18.10
N ARG A 112 -0.85 18.18 -18.18
CA ARG A 112 -0.87 18.99 -19.42
C ARG A 112 0.54 19.11 -19.94
N TRP A 113 0.75 18.66 -21.17
CA TRP A 113 2.03 18.74 -21.87
C TRP A 113 2.11 19.97 -22.75
N PHE A 114 3.26 20.61 -22.75
CA PHE A 114 3.66 21.70 -23.64
C PHE A 114 4.99 21.32 -24.28
N ARG A 115 5.45 22.09 -25.24
CA ARG A 115 6.66 21.78 -26.04
C ARG A 115 7.91 21.50 -25.21
N HIS A 116 8.14 22.29 -24.15
CA HIS A 116 9.36 22.21 -23.33
C HIS A 116 9.09 21.98 -21.84
N TRP A 117 7.84 21.91 -21.44
CA TRP A 117 7.45 21.73 -20.05
C TRP A 117 6.11 21.04 -19.93
N SER A 118 5.81 20.58 -18.75
CA SER A 118 4.49 20.06 -18.40
C SER A 118 4.09 20.51 -17.01
N ILE A 119 2.79 20.63 -16.79
CA ILE A 119 2.20 20.85 -15.47
C ILE A 119 1.35 19.64 -15.13
N TYR A 120 1.38 19.24 -13.88
CA TYR A 120 0.56 18.13 -13.40
C TYR A 120 -0.07 18.47 -12.06
N VAL A 121 -1.25 17.90 -11.83
CA VAL A 121 -1.99 17.94 -10.56
C VAL A 121 -2.46 16.52 -10.31
N GLY A 122 -2.31 16.06 -9.08
CA GLY A 122 -2.73 14.73 -8.71
C GLY A 122 -3.06 14.60 -7.24
N GLY A 123 -3.54 13.43 -6.89
CA GLY A 123 -3.84 13.07 -5.51
C GLY A 123 -3.57 11.61 -5.24
N GLU A 124 -3.12 11.34 -4.03
CA GLU A 124 -2.88 10.02 -3.49
C GLU A 124 -3.88 9.70 -2.38
N ASN A 125 -4.16 8.42 -2.21
CA ASN A 125 -5.11 7.92 -1.21
C ASN A 125 -6.47 8.64 -1.26
N LEU A 126 -7.00 8.88 -2.47
CA LEU A 126 -8.28 9.57 -2.68
C LEU A 126 -9.47 8.83 -2.05
N THR A 127 -9.32 7.55 -1.72
CA THR A 127 -10.27 6.78 -0.90
C THR A 127 -10.29 7.25 0.55
N ASN A 128 -9.35 8.09 0.95
CA ASN A 128 -9.17 8.59 2.32
C ASN A 128 -9.09 7.47 3.37
N PHE A 129 -8.58 6.31 2.97
CA PHE A 129 -8.40 5.22 3.92
C PHE A 129 -7.29 5.59 4.91
N LYS A 130 -7.59 5.41 6.20
CA LYS A 130 -6.62 5.56 7.29
C LYS A 130 -6.73 4.38 8.25
N GLN A 131 -5.59 3.88 8.67
CA GLN A 131 -5.53 2.93 9.76
C GLN A 131 -6.03 3.59 11.05
N LYS A 132 -6.95 2.93 11.74
CA LYS A 132 -7.36 3.32 13.10
C LYS A 132 -6.32 2.81 14.10
N THR A 133 -6.00 3.60 15.11
CA THR A 133 -5.08 3.23 16.20
C THR A 133 -3.74 2.64 15.74
N PRO A 134 -2.89 3.40 15.00
CA PRO A 134 -1.56 2.92 14.59
C PRO A 134 -0.58 2.82 15.76
N ILE A 135 -0.87 3.49 16.88
CA ILE A 135 -0.06 3.50 18.10
C ILE A 135 -0.88 2.94 19.25
N ILE A 136 -0.36 1.93 19.90
CA ILE A 136 -0.96 1.35 21.10
C ILE A 136 -0.57 2.18 22.31
N ALA A 137 -1.52 2.39 23.22
CA ALA A 137 -1.36 3.23 24.41
C ALA A 137 -0.83 4.65 24.09
N ALA A 138 -1.31 5.26 23.01
CA ALA A 138 -0.86 6.60 22.56
C ALA A 138 -1.07 7.72 23.62
N SER A 139 -2.02 7.54 24.54
CA SER A 139 -2.29 8.49 25.63
C SER A 139 -1.26 8.45 26.77
N ASP A 140 -0.46 7.38 26.86
CA ASP A 140 0.58 7.20 27.85
C ASP A 140 1.87 6.67 27.23
N PRO A 141 2.70 7.54 26.63
CA PRO A 141 3.93 7.17 25.96
C PRO A 141 5.00 6.54 26.88
N TRP A 142 4.85 6.66 28.18
CA TRP A 142 5.77 6.10 29.17
C TRP A 142 5.32 4.73 29.72
N SER A 143 4.15 4.28 29.28
CA SER A 143 3.62 2.97 29.64
C SER A 143 4.46 1.84 29.01
N GLU A 144 4.66 0.75 29.74
CA GLU A 144 5.24 -0.50 29.19
C GLU A 144 4.43 -1.08 28.01
N ARG A 145 3.20 -0.62 27.82
CA ARG A 145 2.29 -1.03 26.73
C ARG A 145 2.39 -0.14 25.50
N PHE A 146 3.17 0.94 25.56
CA PHE A 146 3.33 1.83 24.42
C PHE A 146 4.03 1.13 23.26
N ASP A 147 3.37 1.03 22.10
CA ASP A 147 3.92 0.42 20.91
C ASP A 147 3.57 1.23 19.65
N PRO A 148 4.53 1.95 19.04
CA PRO A 148 4.34 2.69 17.82
C PRO A 148 4.57 1.86 16.54
N THR A 149 4.81 0.55 16.64
CA THR A 149 5.20 -0.31 15.51
C THR A 149 4.03 -1.00 14.82
N MET A 150 2.80 -0.79 15.29
CA MET A 150 1.58 -1.45 14.78
C MET A 150 1.03 -0.86 13.49
N VAL A 151 1.90 -0.35 12.62
CA VAL A 151 1.52 0.28 11.35
C VAL A 151 1.45 -0.78 10.25
N TRP A 152 0.26 -1.00 9.69
CA TRP A 152 -0.01 -1.93 8.60
C TRP A 152 -0.67 -1.26 7.38
N GLY A 153 -1.17 -0.04 7.52
CA GLY A 153 -1.83 0.75 6.50
C GLY A 153 -1.47 2.22 6.57
N PRO A 154 -2.01 3.05 5.68
CA PRO A 154 -1.77 4.49 5.69
C PRO A 154 -2.21 5.12 7.01
N VAL A 155 -1.38 5.97 7.56
CA VAL A 155 -1.68 6.80 8.74
C VAL A 155 -2.18 8.19 8.34
N HIS A 156 -1.91 8.59 7.08
CA HIS A 156 -2.38 9.84 6.48
C HIS A 156 -3.58 9.59 5.58
N GLY A 157 -4.49 10.56 5.49
CA GLY A 157 -5.59 10.57 4.55
C GLY A 157 -5.14 10.88 3.13
N TRP A 158 -6.04 11.45 2.35
CA TRP A 158 -5.74 11.91 1.00
C TRP A 158 -4.69 13.03 1.01
N MET A 159 -3.88 13.04 -0.02
CA MET A 159 -2.88 14.09 -0.26
C MET A 159 -3.06 14.61 -1.69
N LEU A 160 -2.97 15.92 -1.86
CA LEU A 160 -2.93 16.55 -3.17
C LEU A 160 -1.54 17.09 -3.44
N TYR A 161 -1.13 17.02 -4.68
CA TYR A 161 0.14 17.57 -5.14
C TYR A 161 -0.01 18.21 -6.51
N ALA A 162 0.83 19.18 -6.78
CA ALA A 162 0.98 19.80 -8.10
C ALA A 162 2.45 20.05 -8.38
N GLY A 163 2.82 20.05 -9.66
CA GLY A 163 4.20 20.32 -10.03
C GLY A 163 4.36 20.70 -11.49
N VAL A 164 5.55 21.20 -11.78
CA VAL A 164 5.98 21.56 -13.14
C VAL A 164 7.25 20.77 -13.44
N ARG A 165 7.32 20.23 -14.65
CA ARG A 165 8.52 19.57 -15.18
C ARG A 165 9.01 20.34 -16.39
N ILE A 166 10.28 20.71 -16.40
CA ILE A 166 10.91 21.43 -17.50
C ILE A 166 11.96 20.50 -18.15
N ASN A 167 11.92 20.38 -19.48
CA ASN A 167 12.85 19.57 -20.26
C ASN A 167 13.84 20.51 -20.96
N PHE A 168 15.12 20.43 -20.62
CA PHE A 168 16.20 21.23 -21.22
C PHE A 168 16.89 20.54 -22.40
N GLY A 169 16.42 19.37 -22.83
CA GLY A 169 16.97 18.64 -23.98
C GLY A 169 16.63 19.31 -25.30
N LYS A 170 17.58 19.27 -26.28
CA LYS A 170 17.27 19.56 -27.67
C LYS A 170 16.31 18.47 -28.20
N LEU A 171 15.22 18.89 -28.80
CA LEU A 171 14.37 18.03 -29.63
C LEU A 171 15.09 17.73 -30.96
#